data_de4a015d50255e6a111933bcad98f63f
#
_entry.id   de4a015d50255e6a111933bcad98f63f
#
_cell.length_a   1.000
_cell.length_b   1.000
_cell.length_c   1.000
_cell.angle_alpha   90.00
_cell.angle_beta   90.00
_cell.angle_gamma   90.00
#
_symmetry.space_group_name_H-M   'P 1'
#
loop_
_entity.id
_entity.type
_entity.pdbx_description
1 polymer ?
#
loop_
_entity_poly.entity_id
_entity_poly.type
_entity_poly.pdbx_seq_one_letter_code
_entity_poly.pdbx_strand_id
1 'polypeptide(L)'
;MKIKPLIQLRELIAAALKSQTNLSKSFQSFFKEAMELFLTIPNRINFLQMERFGHSSEQRFRMNFRKKCCDWIRFNKSFIAEGNPERRAIAIDPSYISKSGKKIPGLGYFWSGCASSMKWGLELMGFALVDADATSGTHLIAKQTFNKKRRGRVPEYLKHMDNPNSLVGQYLRTINSLKDELILNIQVYGCRRFLL
;
A
#
# COMPACT_ATOMS: atom_id res chain seq x y z
N MET A 1 -21.59 8.21 23.31
CA MET A 1 -21.08 6.84 23.43
C MET A 1 -20.45 6.34 22.12
N LYS A 2 -19.54 7.12 21.48
CA LYS A 2 -18.86 6.78 20.20
C LYS A 2 -17.33 6.61 20.31
N ILE A 3 -16.81 6.47 21.54
CA ILE A 3 -15.36 6.45 21.80
C ILE A 3 -14.74 5.04 21.62
N LYS A 4 -15.55 3.97 21.76
CA LYS A 4 -15.05 2.58 21.66
C LYS A 4 -14.30 2.23 20.35
N PRO A 5 -14.80 2.58 19.14
CA PRO A 5 -14.11 2.19 17.91
C PRO A 5 -12.74 2.86 17.74
N LEU A 6 -12.59 4.11 18.18
CA LEU A 6 -11.31 4.84 18.08
C LEU A 6 -10.28 4.28 19.07
N ILE A 7 -10.72 3.89 20.29
CA ILE A 7 -9.84 3.25 21.28
C ILE A 7 -9.36 1.90 20.74
N GLN A 8 -10.25 1.08 20.21
CA GLN A 8 -9.90 -0.21 19.61
C GLN A 8 -8.91 -0.05 18.46
N LEU A 9 -9.12 0.94 17.59
CA LEU A 9 -8.17 1.25 16.51
C LEU A 9 -6.79 1.64 17.05
N ARG A 10 -6.73 2.50 18.08
CA ARG A 10 -5.47 2.89 18.72
C ARG A 10 -4.72 1.70 19.30
N GLU A 11 -5.42 0.78 19.92
CA GLU A 11 -4.86 -0.45 20.48
C GLU A 11 -4.34 -1.37 19.39
N LEU A 12 -5.09 -1.58 18.31
CA LEU A 12 -4.67 -2.37 17.16
C LEU A 12 -3.41 -1.79 16.50
N ILE A 13 -3.39 -0.49 16.22
CA ILE A 13 -2.21 0.19 15.67
C ILE A 13 -1.03 0.09 16.63
N ALA A 14 -1.24 0.25 17.93
CA ALA A 14 -0.18 0.15 18.92
C ALA A 14 0.41 -1.27 18.98
N ALA A 15 -0.43 -2.31 18.91
CA ALA A 15 0.00 -3.71 18.86
C ALA A 15 0.79 -4.00 17.58
N ALA A 16 0.29 -3.55 16.42
CA ALA A 16 0.97 -3.71 15.15
C ALA A 16 2.34 -2.99 15.11
N LEU A 17 2.44 -1.80 15.69
CA LEU A 17 3.73 -1.09 15.80
C LEU A 17 4.72 -1.76 16.75
N LYS A 18 4.28 -2.47 17.78
CA LYS A 18 5.15 -3.26 18.66
C LYS A 18 5.86 -4.40 17.91
N SER A 19 5.26 -4.94 16.86
CA SER A 19 5.89 -5.96 16.01
C SER A 19 7.10 -5.43 15.22
N GLN A 20 7.24 -4.10 15.11
CA GLN A 20 8.29 -3.41 14.37
C GLN A 20 9.49 -3.13 15.28
N THR A 21 10.58 -3.86 15.12
CA THR A 21 11.76 -3.77 15.99
C THR A 21 12.58 -2.48 15.83
N ASN A 22 12.49 -1.82 14.66
CA ASN A 22 13.39 -0.72 14.27
C ASN A 22 12.74 0.66 14.27
N LEU A 23 11.52 0.82 14.82
CA LEU A 23 10.85 2.11 14.85
C LEU A 23 11.14 2.89 16.13
N SER A 24 11.66 4.12 15.97
CA SER A 24 11.82 5.03 17.11
C SER A 24 10.48 5.39 17.74
N LYS A 25 10.46 5.67 19.04
CA LYS A 25 9.25 6.12 19.76
C LYS A 25 8.64 7.37 19.12
N SER A 26 9.48 8.29 18.62
CA SER A 26 9.02 9.49 17.92
C SER A 26 8.28 9.17 16.62
N PHE A 27 8.75 8.18 15.83
CA PHE A 27 8.06 7.74 14.63
C PHE A 27 6.75 7.01 14.95
N GLN A 28 6.73 6.18 15.98
CA GLN A 28 5.50 5.49 16.43
C GLN A 28 4.42 6.50 16.87
N SER A 29 4.81 7.56 17.60
CA SER A 29 3.88 8.64 17.99
C SER A 29 3.33 9.37 16.76
N PHE A 30 4.21 9.75 15.82
CA PHE A 30 3.82 10.35 14.54
C PHE A 30 2.86 9.45 13.77
N PHE A 31 3.15 8.16 13.67
CA PHE A 31 2.35 7.22 12.89
C PHE A 31 0.92 7.09 13.46
N LYS A 32 0.79 6.97 14.78
CA LYS A 32 -0.52 6.94 15.46
C LYS A 32 -1.34 8.19 15.15
N GLU A 33 -0.73 9.37 15.32
CA GLU A 33 -1.36 10.66 15.01
C GLU A 33 -1.80 10.71 13.52
N ALA A 34 -0.92 10.31 12.59
CA ALA A 34 -1.25 10.29 11.17
C ALA A 34 -2.44 9.37 10.86
N MET A 35 -2.51 8.17 11.44
CA MET A 35 -3.64 7.25 11.25
C MET A 35 -4.95 7.82 11.77
N GLU A 36 -4.94 8.47 12.93
CA GLU A 36 -6.14 9.14 13.45
C GLU A 36 -6.60 10.29 12.54
N LEU A 37 -5.67 11.07 12.03
CA LEU A 37 -5.97 12.17 11.13
C LEU A 37 -6.55 11.70 9.79
N PHE A 38 -6.09 10.56 9.27
CA PHE A 38 -6.70 9.95 8.06
C PHE A 38 -8.18 9.59 8.26
N LEU A 39 -8.62 9.34 9.49
CA LEU A 39 -10.02 9.02 9.80
C LEU A 39 -10.85 10.23 10.22
N THR A 40 -10.22 11.30 10.69
CA THR A 40 -10.91 12.44 11.29
C THR A 40 -10.99 13.66 10.38
N ILE A 41 -10.03 13.82 9.45
CA ILE A 41 -10.04 14.95 8.51
C ILE A 41 -11.11 14.72 7.45
N PRO A 42 -12.12 15.57 7.35
CA PRO A 42 -13.09 15.53 6.26
C PRO A 42 -12.43 15.97 4.96
N ASN A 43 -12.86 15.41 3.84
CA ASN A 43 -12.40 15.78 2.50
C ASN A 43 -10.94 15.42 2.19
N ARG A 44 -10.25 16.28 1.44
CA ARG A 44 -8.90 16.03 0.95
C ARG A 44 -7.85 16.16 2.06
N ILE A 45 -7.12 15.08 2.32
CA ILE A 45 -6.01 15.06 3.27
C ILE A 45 -4.74 15.58 2.60
N ASN A 46 -4.07 16.53 3.23
CA ASN A 46 -2.74 17.02 2.89
C ASN A 46 -2.00 17.44 4.17
N PHE A 47 -0.70 17.72 4.10
CA PHE A 47 0.08 18.01 5.29
C PHE A 47 -0.36 19.27 6.03
N LEU A 48 -0.86 20.28 5.32
CA LEU A 48 -1.40 21.50 5.94
C LEU A 48 -2.70 21.20 6.72
N GLN A 49 -3.58 20.35 6.19
CA GLN A 49 -4.75 19.91 6.93
C GLN A 49 -4.38 19.05 8.12
N MET A 50 -3.37 18.17 7.98
CA MET A 50 -2.88 17.38 9.10
C MET A 50 -2.34 18.26 10.23
N GLU A 51 -1.66 19.38 9.96
CA GLU A 51 -1.25 20.36 10.96
C GLU A 51 -2.45 21.05 11.62
N ARG A 52 -3.46 21.44 10.85
CA ARG A 52 -4.65 22.12 11.38
C ARG A 52 -5.47 21.27 12.33
N PHE A 53 -5.55 19.98 12.09
CA PHE A 53 -6.36 19.02 12.85
C PHE A 53 -5.54 18.18 13.84
N GLY A 54 -4.21 18.20 13.73
CA GLY A 54 -3.27 17.44 14.56
C GLY A 54 -2.50 18.29 15.56
N HIS A 55 -1.53 17.65 16.17
CA HIS A 55 -0.60 18.27 17.13
C HIS A 55 0.79 18.53 16.54
N SER A 56 1.10 17.91 15.41
CA SER A 56 2.39 18.00 14.73
C SER A 56 2.35 19.03 13.60
N SER A 57 3.49 19.70 13.35
CA SER A 57 3.61 20.66 12.25
C SER A 57 3.61 19.98 10.87
N GLU A 58 3.23 20.74 9.85
CA GLU A 58 3.30 20.32 8.44
C GLU A 58 4.67 19.73 8.09
N GLN A 59 5.74 20.39 8.53
CA GLN A 59 7.11 19.95 8.27
C GLN A 59 7.39 18.59 8.90
N ARG A 60 6.92 18.34 10.14
CA ARG A 60 7.08 17.03 10.80
C ARG A 60 6.37 15.91 10.02
N PHE A 61 5.16 16.16 9.54
CA PHE A 61 4.45 15.21 8.67
C PHE A 61 5.24 14.95 7.39
N ARG A 62 5.63 15.98 6.68
CA ARG A 62 6.40 15.92 5.43
C ARG A 62 7.70 15.13 5.57
N MET A 63 8.44 15.35 6.66
CA MET A 63 9.70 14.64 6.94
C MET A 63 9.47 13.16 7.25
N ASN A 64 8.48 12.84 8.08
CA ASN A 64 8.25 11.45 8.49
C ASN A 64 7.64 10.60 7.38
N PHE A 65 6.78 11.15 6.50
CA PHE A 65 6.27 10.43 5.32
C PHE A 65 7.35 10.10 4.28
N ARG A 66 8.53 10.72 4.34
CA ARG A 66 9.68 10.38 3.49
C ARG A 66 10.52 9.24 4.05
N LYS A 67 10.36 8.88 5.31
CA LYS A 67 11.15 7.81 5.94
C LYS A 67 10.73 6.45 5.41
N LYS A 68 11.73 5.62 5.08
CA LYS A 68 11.54 4.23 4.65
C LYS A 68 11.89 3.28 5.80
N CYS A 69 11.32 3.49 6.97
CA CYS A 69 11.67 2.74 8.17
C CYS A 69 10.59 1.73 8.59
N CYS A 70 9.39 1.77 7.99
CA CYS A 70 8.30 0.86 8.32
C CYS A 70 8.32 -0.34 7.37
N ASP A 71 8.33 -1.53 7.95
CA ASP A 71 8.05 -2.77 7.23
C ASP A 71 6.52 -2.93 7.10
N TRP A 72 6.00 -2.51 5.96
CA TRP A 72 4.56 -2.49 5.72
C TRP A 72 3.95 -3.90 5.65
N ILE A 73 4.68 -4.88 5.16
CA ILE A 73 4.17 -6.25 5.10
C ILE A 73 4.04 -6.79 6.52
N ARG A 74 5.07 -6.66 7.33
CA ARG A 74 5.04 -7.08 8.73
C ARG A 74 3.97 -6.35 9.54
N PHE A 75 3.79 -5.04 9.29
CA PHE A 75 2.73 -4.26 9.91
C PHE A 75 1.36 -4.80 9.53
N ASN A 76 1.09 -5.00 8.24
CA ASN A 76 -0.21 -5.44 7.77
C ASN A 76 -0.50 -6.91 8.10
N LYS A 77 0.53 -7.76 8.15
CA LYS A 77 0.40 -9.16 8.62
C LYS A 77 -0.18 -9.26 10.04
N SER A 78 0.08 -8.28 10.91
CA SER A 78 -0.44 -8.31 12.29
C SER A 78 -1.97 -8.17 12.37
N PHE A 79 -2.64 -7.81 11.27
CA PHE A 79 -4.10 -7.75 11.16
C PHE A 79 -4.72 -9.00 10.54
N ILE A 80 -3.92 -9.97 10.11
CA ILE A 80 -4.42 -11.21 9.55
C ILE A 80 -4.89 -12.09 10.71
N ALA A 81 -6.19 -12.41 10.71
CA ALA A 81 -6.75 -13.35 11.67
C ALA A 81 -6.22 -14.77 11.43
N GLU A 82 -6.26 -15.62 12.45
CA GLU A 82 -6.04 -17.06 12.29
C GLU A 82 -7.12 -17.66 11.38
N GLY A 83 -6.75 -18.62 10.53
CA GLY A 83 -7.69 -19.23 9.61
C GLY A 83 -7.02 -20.29 8.73
N ASN A 84 -7.83 -20.99 7.93
CA ASN A 84 -7.34 -22.05 7.05
C ASN A 84 -6.56 -21.48 5.85
N PRO A 85 -5.25 -21.79 5.70
CA PRO A 85 -4.45 -21.31 4.59
C PRO A 85 -4.97 -21.72 3.21
N GLU A 86 -5.59 -22.89 3.09
CA GLU A 86 -6.12 -23.41 1.81
C GLU A 86 -7.35 -22.63 1.32
N ARG A 87 -8.00 -21.88 2.21
CA ARG A 87 -9.16 -21.06 1.91
C ARG A 87 -8.80 -19.59 1.68
N ARG A 88 -7.51 -19.30 1.50
CA ARG A 88 -6.98 -17.94 1.30
C ARG A 88 -6.44 -17.75 -0.09
N ALA A 89 -6.58 -16.52 -0.59
CA ALA A 89 -6.10 -16.11 -1.90
C ALA A 89 -5.43 -14.73 -1.85
N ILE A 90 -4.51 -14.46 -2.79
CA ILE A 90 -4.00 -13.11 -3.02
C ILE A 90 -4.87 -12.45 -4.08
N ALA A 91 -5.56 -11.39 -3.71
CA ALA A 91 -6.24 -10.49 -4.64
C ALA A 91 -5.28 -9.40 -5.10
N ILE A 92 -5.39 -9.03 -6.39
CA ILE A 92 -4.56 -8.01 -7.01
C ILE A 92 -5.48 -6.98 -7.67
N ASP A 93 -5.25 -5.70 -7.36
CA ASP A 93 -6.00 -4.60 -7.96
C ASP A 93 -5.08 -3.47 -8.42
N PRO A 94 -4.98 -3.24 -9.75
CA PRO A 94 -4.26 -2.10 -10.29
C PRO A 94 -5.13 -0.85 -10.25
N SER A 95 -4.65 0.17 -9.56
CA SER A 95 -5.30 1.47 -9.45
C SER A 95 -4.56 2.54 -10.23
N TYR A 96 -5.24 3.16 -11.19
CA TYR A 96 -4.69 4.28 -11.95
C TYR A 96 -4.79 5.60 -11.18
N ILE A 97 -3.71 6.38 -11.20
CA ILE A 97 -3.63 7.71 -10.60
C ILE A 97 -3.26 8.73 -11.67
N SER A 98 -4.19 9.65 -11.97
CA SER A 98 -3.93 10.75 -12.90
C SER A 98 -2.83 11.68 -12.38
N LYS A 99 -1.87 12.01 -13.24
CA LYS A 99 -0.77 12.94 -12.95
C LYS A 99 -0.43 13.78 -14.20
N SER A 100 -0.34 15.09 -14.02
CA SER A 100 0.00 16.03 -15.09
C SER A 100 1.49 16.38 -15.18
N GLY A 101 2.30 16.06 -14.17
CA GLY A 101 3.73 16.39 -14.13
C GLY A 101 4.54 15.60 -15.16
N LYS A 102 5.61 16.21 -15.70
CA LYS A 102 6.50 15.56 -16.69
C LYS A 102 7.69 14.84 -16.05
N LYS A 103 8.07 15.18 -14.81
CA LYS A 103 9.29 14.72 -14.13
C LYS A 103 9.04 13.72 -13.00
N ILE A 104 7.79 13.26 -12.81
CA ILE A 104 7.45 12.31 -11.75
C ILE A 104 8.01 10.93 -12.14
N PRO A 105 8.76 10.24 -11.26
CA PRO A 105 9.29 8.91 -11.54
C PRO A 105 8.17 7.90 -11.83
N GLY A 106 8.33 7.13 -12.89
CA GLY A 106 7.39 6.08 -13.26
C GLY A 106 6.15 6.52 -14.03
N LEU A 107 6.08 7.80 -14.44
CA LEU A 107 5.01 8.25 -15.34
C LEU A 107 5.00 7.44 -16.64
N GLY A 108 3.81 7.06 -17.06
CA GLY A 108 3.58 6.30 -18.29
C GLY A 108 2.10 6.27 -18.67
N TYR A 109 1.79 5.50 -19.72
CA TYR A 109 0.41 5.22 -20.09
C TYR A 109 -0.04 3.94 -19.38
N PHE A 110 -1.12 4.05 -18.61
CA PHE A 110 -1.73 2.95 -17.88
C PHE A 110 -3.23 2.88 -18.17
N TRP A 111 -3.81 1.71 -18.01
CA TRP A 111 -5.24 1.54 -18.19
C TRP A 111 -6.01 2.22 -17.07
N SER A 112 -6.94 3.10 -17.44
CA SER A 112 -7.89 3.71 -16.50
C SER A 112 -9.26 3.06 -16.64
N GLY A 113 -9.72 2.33 -15.63
CA GLY A 113 -11.02 1.68 -15.63
C GLY A 113 -12.18 2.68 -15.76
N CYS A 114 -12.08 3.84 -15.11
CA CYS A 114 -13.09 4.89 -15.20
C CYS A 114 -13.18 5.54 -16.59
N ALA A 115 -12.07 5.60 -17.32
CA ALA A 115 -12.04 6.21 -18.65
C ALA A 115 -12.11 5.17 -19.79
N SER A 116 -12.09 3.87 -19.44
CA SER A 116 -12.02 2.75 -20.39
C SER A 116 -10.97 2.93 -21.49
N SER A 117 -9.82 3.53 -21.14
CA SER A 117 -8.75 3.87 -22.08
C SER A 117 -7.41 4.03 -21.39
N MET A 118 -6.33 4.00 -22.20
CA MET A 118 -4.97 4.28 -21.71
C MET A 118 -4.82 5.78 -21.41
N LYS A 119 -4.43 6.10 -20.19
CA LYS A 119 -4.23 7.48 -19.72
C LYS A 119 -2.81 7.68 -19.18
N TRP A 120 -2.33 8.91 -19.31
CA TRP A 120 -1.05 9.35 -18.76
C TRP A 120 -1.14 9.54 -17.25
N GLY A 121 -0.28 8.84 -16.50
CA GLY A 121 -0.29 8.90 -15.03
C GLY A 121 0.63 7.88 -14.39
N LEU A 122 0.23 7.41 -13.23
CA LEU A 122 0.89 6.35 -12.45
C LEU A 122 -0.07 5.18 -12.27
N GLU A 123 0.47 4.00 -12.06
CA GLU A 123 -0.28 2.85 -11.58
C GLU A 123 0.28 2.37 -10.24
N LEU A 124 -0.61 2.13 -9.29
CA LEU A 124 -0.32 1.45 -8.03
C LEU A 124 -1.02 0.09 -8.05
N MET A 125 -0.24 -0.96 -7.87
CA MET A 125 -0.74 -2.33 -7.72
C MET A 125 -0.93 -2.61 -6.24
N GLY A 126 -2.18 -2.78 -5.82
CA GLY A 126 -2.57 -3.24 -4.50
C GLY A 126 -2.58 -4.77 -4.42
N PHE A 127 -2.09 -5.30 -3.29
CA PHE A 127 -2.15 -6.73 -2.97
C PHE A 127 -2.86 -6.90 -1.63
N ALA A 128 -3.83 -7.79 -1.59
CA ALA A 128 -4.58 -8.12 -0.39
C ALA A 128 -4.68 -9.63 -0.20
N LEU A 129 -4.64 -10.08 1.05
CA LEU A 129 -5.00 -11.44 1.42
C LEU A 129 -6.52 -11.49 1.61
N VAL A 130 -7.19 -12.35 0.88
CA VAL A 130 -8.62 -12.62 1.02
C VAL A 130 -8.80 -13.95 1.71
N ASP A 131 -9.62 -13.98 2.73
CA ASP A 131 -10.02 -15.18 3.46
C ASP A 131 -11.49 -15.49 3.12
N ALA A 132 -11.71 -16.63 2.46
CA ALA A 132 -13.03 -16.99 1.98
C ALA A 132 -13.98 -17.42 3.12
N ASP A 133 -13.44 -17.99 4.20
CA ASP A 133 -14.25 -18.44 5.33
C ASP A 133 -14.63 -17.24 6.23
N ALA A 134 -13.70 -16.34 6.48
CA ALA A 134 -13.94 -15.12 7.24
C ALA A 134 -14.65 -14.04 6.43
N THR A 135 -14.87 -14.23 5.13
CA THR A 135 -15.41 -13.22 4.20
C THR A 135 -14.74 -11.85 4.34
N SER A 136 -13.43 -11.86 4.56
CA SER A 136 -12.62 -10.68 4.87
C SER A 136 -11.42 -10.52 3.95
N GLY A 137 -10.91 -9.29 3.83
CA GLY A 137 -9.70 -8.98 3.08
C GLY A 137 -8.76 -8.09 3.89
N THR A 138 -7.48 -8.49 3.96
CA THR A 138 -6.43 -7.70 4.62
C THR A 138 -5.48 -7.17 3.58
N HIS A 139 -5.33 -5.84 3.47
CA HIS A 139 -4.34 -5.22 2.61
C HIS A 139 -2.93 -5.60 3.05
N LEU A 140 -2.09 -6.07 2.12
CA LEU A 140 -0.72 -6.47 2.39
C LEU A 140 0.28 -5.37 2.03
N ILE A 141 0.26 -4.93 0.77
CA ILE A 141 1.16 -3.92 0.25
C ILE A 141 0.61 -3.30 -1.03
N ALA A 142 0.99 -2.05 -1.29
CA ALA A 142 0.84 -1.42 -2.59
C ALA A 142 2.21 -1.09 -3.17
N LYS A 143 2.42 -1.41 -4.45
CA LYS A 143 3.66 -1.10 -5.18
C LYS A 143 3.35 -0.32 -6.45
N GLN A 144 4.17 0.69 -6.72
CA GLN A 144 4.11 1.40 -8.00
C GLN A 144 4.64 0.49 -9.10
N THR A 145 3.91 0.39 -10.21
CA THR A 145 4.31 -0.35 -11.39
C THR A 145 4.91 0.57 -12.45
N PHE A 146 5.62 -0.01 -13.41
CA PHE A 146 6.36 0.73 -14.42
C PHE A 146 6.09 0.16 -15.80
N ASN A 147 5.72 1.02 -16.75
CA ASN A 147 5.54 0.64 -18.14
C ASN A 147 6.85 0.85 -18.94
N LYS A 148 7.08 0.01 -19.95
CA LYS A 148 8.19 0.14 -20.91
C LYS A 148 8.28 1.51 -21.58
N LYS A 149 7.13 2.07 -21.94
CA LYS A 149 7.00 3.38 -22.61
C LYS A 149 7.01 4.54 -21.61
N ARG A 150 7.78 4.43 -20.54
CA ARG A 150 7.90 5.45 -19.51
C ARG A 150 8.72 6.65 -19.99
N ARG A 151 8.34 7.83 -19.52
CA ARG A 151 9.20 9.01 -19.47
C ARG A 151 9.55 9.27 -18.00
N GLY A 152 10.82 9.58 -17.73
CA GLY A 152 11.29 9.89 -16.38
C GLY A 152 12.33 8.91 -15.82
N ARG A 153 12.92 9.29 -14.69
CA ARG A 153 13.99 8.53 -14.03
C ARG A 153 13.43 7.26 -13.40
N VAL A 154 14.11 6.14 -13.64
CA VAL A 154 13.78 4.86 -12.96
C VAL A 154 14.11 5.01 -11.48
N PRO A 155 13.17 4.72 -10.57
CA PRO A 155 13.47 4.67 -9.15
C PRO A 155 14.54 3.63 -8.84
N GLU A 156 15.35 3.90 -7.79
CA GLU A 156 16.49 3.07 -7.39
C GLU A 156 16.10 1.60 -7.17
N TYR A 157 14.97 1.35 -6.49
CA TYR A 157 14.51 -0.01 -6.19
C TYR A 157 14.15 -0.87 -7.41
N LEU A 158 13.98 -0.25 -8.58
CA LEU A 158 13.74 -0.97 -9.84
C LEU A 158 15.01 -1.17 -10.69
N LYS A 159 16.09 -0.48 -10.38
CA LYS A 159 17.34 -0.62 -11.12
C LYS A 159 17.92 -2.04 -11.03
N HIS A 160 17.64 -2.71 -9.93
CA HIS A 160 18.12 -4.08 -9.64
C HIS A 160 17.12 -5.17 -10.04
N MET A 161 16.04 -4.82 -10.74
CA MET A 161 15.08 -5.81 -11.21
C MET A 161 15.49 -6.37 -12.57
N ASP A 162 15.74 -7.68 -12.63
CA ASP A 162 15.89 -8.41 -13.86
C ASP A 162 14.62 -8.28 -14.71
N ASN A 163 14.71 -7.58 -15.83
CA ASN A 163 13.61 -7.36 -16.75
C ASN A 163 12.35 -6.67 -16.18
N PRO A 164 12.41 -5.37 -15.82
CA PRO A 164 11.25 -4.59 -15.35
C PRO A 164 10.23 -4.33 -16.47
N ASN A 165 10.33 -5.00 -17.58
CA ASN A 165 9.70 -4.62 -18.83
C ASN A 165 8.25 -5.08 -18.98
N SER A 166 7.78 -6.02 -18.17
CA SER A 166 6.42 -6.52 -18.20
C SER A 166 5.69 -6.17 -16.90
N LEU A 167 4.50 -5.59 -16.98
CA LEU A 167 3.65 -5.35 -15.82
C LEU A 167 3.34 -6.68 -15.13
N VAL A 168 2.96 -7.71 -15.89
CA VAL A 168 2.69 -9.05 -15.37
C VAL A 168 3.90 -9.62 -14.63
N GLY A 169 5.11 -9.45 -15.17
CA GLY A 169 6.34 -9.88 -14.49
C GLY A 169 6.58 -9.17 -13.16
N GLN A 170 6.22 -7.89 -13.05
CA GLN A 170 6.28 -7.13 -11.78
C GLN A 170 5.27 -7.66 -10.76
N TYR A 171 4.07 -8.01 -11.21
CA TYR A 171 3.03 -8.60 -10.36
C TYR A 171 3.45 -9.97 -9.83
N LEU A 172 3.87 -10.88 -10.71
CA LEU A 172 4.29 -12.23 -10.35
C LEU A 172 5.46 -12.24 -9.35
N ARG A 173 6.45 -11.36 -9.52
CA ARG A 173 7.56 -11.23 -8.56
C ARG A 173 7.06 -10.79 -7.18
N THR A 174 6.13 -9.84 -7.13
CA THR A 174 5.57 -9.40 -5.84
C THR A 174 4.76 -10.52 -5.20
N ILE A 175 3.97 -11.28 -5.97
CA ILE A 175 3.22 -12.43 -5.47
C ILE A 175 4.16 -13.49 -4.90
N ASN A 176 5.23 -13.84 -5.62
CA ASN A 176 6.19 -14.84 -5.15
C ASN A 176 6.85 -14.40 -3.85
N SER A 177 7.29 -13.13 -3.77
CA SER A 177 7.83 -12.58 -2.52
C SER A 177 6.82 -12.63 -1.37
N LEU A 178 5.54 -12.36 -1.63
CA LEU A 178 4.48 -12.45 -0.62
C LEU A 178 4.20 -13.89 -0.20
N LYS A 179 4.22 -14.86 -1.14
CA LYS A 179 4.05 -16.29 -0.82
C LYS A 179 5.15 -16.76 0.14
N ASP A 180 6.41 -16.45 -0.17
CA ASP A 180 7.56 -16.84 0.64
C ASP A 180 7.45 -16.24 2.06
N GLU A 181 7.06 -14.96 2.15
CA GLU A 181 6.97 -14.26 3.42
C GLU A 181 5.75 -14.67 4.26
N LEU A 182 4.66 -15.07 3.62
CA LEU A 182 3.44 -15.51 4.29
C LEU A 182 3.44 -17.02 4.62
N ILE A 183 4.39 -17.79 4.08
CA ILE A 183 4.49 -19.28 4.22
C ILE A 183 3.15 -19.94 3.80
N LEU A 184 2.59 -19.53 2.69
CA LEU A 184 1.27 -19.95 2.28
C LEU A 184 1.31 -20.68 0.93
N ASN A 185 0.68 -21.85 0.85
CA ASN A 185 0.23 -22.45 -0.42
C ASN A 185 -0.98 -21.67 -0.93
N ILE A 186 -0.74 -20.48 -1.50
CA ILE A 186 -1.82 -19.58 -1.88
C ILE A 186 -2.16 -19.76 -3.36
N GLN A 187 -3.44 -19.94 -3.65
CA GLN A 187 -3.97 -19.76 -5.01
C GLN A 187 -4.00 -18.26 -5.35
N VAL A 188 -3.57 -17.92 -6.57
CA VAL A 188 -3.55 -16.52 -7.03
C VAL A 188 -4.78 -16.31 -7.93
N TYR A 189 -5.66 -15.44 -7.48
CA TYR A 189 -6.78 -14.98 -8.29
C TYR A 189 -6.50 -13.57 -8.79
N GLY A 190 -6.38 -13.40 -10.11
CA GLY A 190 -6.30 -12.09 -10.76
C GLY A 190 -7.70 -11.58 -11.11
N CYS A 191 -7.88 -10.28 -11.12
CA CYS A 191 -9.07 -9.69 -11.74
C CYS A 191 -9.16 -10.16 -13.22
N ARG A 192 -10.33 -10.62 -13.68
CA ARG A 192 -10.57 -11.23 -15.02
C ARG A 192 -10.05 -10.41 -16.22
N ARG A 193 -9.61 -9.17 -16.02
CA ARG A 193 -9.06 -8.30 -17.07
C ARG A 193 -7.58 -8.54 -17.42
N PHE A 194 -6.89 -9.43 -16.72
CA PHE A 194 -5.47 -9.71 -16.96
C PHE A 194 -5.17 -11.09 -17.51
N LEU A 195 -6.18 -11.89 -17.83
CA LEU A 195 -6.05 -13.24 -18.41
C LEU A 195 -6.42 -13.30 -19.91
N LEU A 196 -6.35 -12.17 -20.62
CA LEU A 196 -6.46 -12.10 -22.08
C LEU A 196 -5.18 -11.56 -22.69
#